data_bfbe09ec685217778b0600c301561aac
#
_entry.id   bfbe09ec685217778b0600c301561aac
#
_cell.length_a   1.000
_cell.length_b   1.000
_cell.length_c   1.000
_cell.angle_alpha   90.00
_cell.angle_beta   90.00
_cell.angle_gamma   90.00
#
_symmetry.space_group_name_H-M   'P 1'
#
loop_
_entity.id
_entity.type
_entity.pdbx_description
1 polymer ?
#
loop_
_entity_poly.entity_id
_entity_poly.type
_entity_poly.pdbx_seq_one_letter_code
_entity_poly.pdbx_strand_id
1 'polypeptide(L)'
;MNSILSELGIYDFNQGACSGANKWSSANQEAIIESINPSSGEVIASVYQASEDDYERIIQDSEIAFNEFRKVPAPIRGQLVREMGEALRLKKDPLGSLVSLEMGKIKQEGDGEVQEMI
;
A
#
# COMPACT_ATOMS: atom_id res chain seq x y z
N MET A 1 -0.46 10.57 16.28
CA MET A 1 -0.65 10.48 14.82
C MET A 1 0.68 10.31 14.08
N ASN A 2 1.65 11.21 14.26
CA ASN A 2 2.94 11.13 13.56
C ASN A 2 3.77 9.84 13.78
N SER A 3 3.62 9.12 14.91
CA SER A 3 4.40 7.89 15.16
C SER A 3 4.00 6.73 14.25
N ILE A 4 2.70 6.50 14.02
CA ILE A 4 2.18 5.41 13.18
C ILE A 4 2.59 5.63 11.72
N LEU A 5 2.38 6.82 11.18
CA LEU A 5 2.73 7.16 9.81
C LEU A 5 4.25 7.05 9.58
N SER A 6 5.03 7.57 10.50
CA SER A 6 6.50 7.50 10.45
C SER A 6 7.02 6.06 10.48
N GLU A 7 6.43 5.19 11.33
CA GLU A 7 6.79 3.77 11.42
C GLU A 7 6.48 3.00 10.13
N LEU A 8 5.44 3.41 9.40
CA LEU A 8 5.05 2.87 8.11
C LEU A 8 5.76 3.53 6.93
N GLY A 9 6.54 4.58 7.15
CA GLY A 9 7.20 5.33 6.09
C GLY A 9 6.23 6.16 5.24
N ILE A 10 5.11 6.58 5.84
CA ILE A 10 4.10 7.43 5.20
C ILE A 10 4.42 8.90 5.52
N TYR A 11 4.47 9.72 4.50
CA TYR A 11 4.73 11.16 4.53
C TYR A 11 3.43 11.94 4.34
N ASP A 12 3.51 13.26 4.44
CA ASP A 12 2.35 14.14 4.17
C ASP A 12 1.87 13.99 2.72
N PHE A 13 2.80 13.77 1.77
CA PHE A 13 2.51 13.46 0.38
C PHE A 13 3.22 12.18 -0.05
N ASN A 14 2.47 11.26 -0.66
CA ASN A 14 2.95 9.97 -1.09
C ASN A 14 2.67 9.74 -2.57
N GLN A 15 3.51 8.95 -3.22
CA GLN A 15 3.25 8.53 -4.59
C GLN A 15 2.18 7.42 -4.61
N GLY A 16 1.25 7.48 -5.56
CA GLY A 16 0.05 6.66 -5.55
C GLY A 16 0.16 5.34 -6.30
N ALA A 17 1.11 5.18 -7.22
CA ALA A 17 1.22 3.99 -8.03
C ALA A 17 2.68 3.62 -8.34
N CYS A 18 2.94 2.30 -8.45
CA CYS A 18 4.25 1.80 -8.84
C CYS A 18 4.13 0.49 -9.63
N SER A 19 5.12 0.19 -10.48
CA SER A 19 5.22 -1.08 -11.22
C SER A 19 6.29 -2.03 -10.66
N GLY A 20 6.77 -1.76 -9.45
CA GLY A 20 7.79 -2.58 -8.78
C GLY A 20 8.70 -1.74 -7.89
N ALA A 21 9.68 -2.36 -7.26
CA ALA A 21 10.58 -1.69 -6.33
C ALA A 21 11.20 -0.43 -6.98
N ASN A 22 10.95 0.72 -6.38
CA ASN A 22 11.46 2.03 -6.82
C ASN A 22 10.98 2.55 -8.19
N LYS A 23 10.00 1.91 -8.82
CA LYS A 23 9.38 2.36 -10.06
C LYS A 23 8.03 3.06 -9.79
N TRP A 24 8.08 4.12 -9.02
CA TRP A 24 6.90 4.93 -8.70
C TRP A 24 6.48 5.81 -9.87
N SER A 25 5.18 6.12 -9.95
CA SER A 25 4.66 7.15 -10.84
C SER A 25 5.23 8.52 -10.50
N SER A 26 5.26 9.44 -11.45
CA SER A 26 5.62 10.83 -11.18
C SER A 26 4.57 11.51 -10.29
N ALA A 27 5.01 12.44 -9.45
CA ALA A 27 4.11 13.22 -8.61
C ALA A 27 3.26 14.16 -9.49
N ASN A 28 1.96 13.89 -9.58
CA ASN A 28 1.00 14.80 -10.22
C ASN A 28 0.41 15.72 -9.15
N GLN A 29 0.98 16.90 -8.99
CA GLN A 29 0.56 17.88 -7.97
C GLN A 29 -0.85 18.45 -8.21
N GLU A 30 -1.43 18.29 -9.40
CA GLU A 30 -2.77 18.77 -9.75
C GLU A 30 -3.86 17.73 -9.42
N ALA A 31 -3.49 16.49 -9.15
CA ALA A 31 -4.42 15.39 -8.89
C ALA A 31 -4.03 14.65 -7.59
N ILE A 32 -4.60 15.10 -6.48
CA ILE A 32 -4.31 14.60 -5.13
C ILE A 32 -5.59 14.00 -4.54
N ILE A 33 -5.44 12.89 -3.82
CA ILE A 33 -6.47 12.33 -2.94
C ILE A 33 -6.00 12.51 -1.51
N GLU A 34 -6.85 13.11 -0.68
CA GLU A 34 -6.61 13.23 0.76
C GLU A 34 -7.30 12.09 1.51
N SER A 35 -6.57 11.41 2.40
CA SER A 35 -7.14 10.49 3.38
C SER A 35 -7.52 11.28 4.62
N ILE A 36 -8.78 11.20 5.04
CA ILE A 36 -9.36 12.02 6.10
C ILE A 36 -9.74 11.12 7.27
N ASN A 37 -9.34 11.51 8.48
CA ASN A 37 -9.80 10.87 9.70
C ASN A 37 -11.30 11.13 9.92
N PRO A 38 -12.16 10.12 9.88
CA PRO A 38 -13.61 10.31 10.01
C PRO A 38 -14.04 10.80 11.40
N SER A 39 -13.20 10.65 12.40
CA SER A 39 -13.51 11.08 13.76
C SER A 39 -13.20 12.55 14.03
N SER A 40 -12.19 13.12 13.36
CA SER A 40 -11.77 14.51 13.57
C SER A 40 -12.02 15.42 12.37
N GLY A 41 -12.16 14.84 11.16
CA GLY A 41 -12.22 15.58 9.90
C GLY A 41 -10.87 16.12 9.44
N GLU A 42 -9.78 15.77 10.11
CA GLU A 42 -8.43 16.21 9.75
C GLU A 42 -7.81 15.29 8.68
N VAL A 43 -7.00 15.87 7.81
CA VAL A 43 -6.23 15.12 6.82
C VAL A 43 -5.16 14.29 7.51
N ILE A 44 -5.10 12.99 7.20
CA ILE A 44 -4.09 12.06 7.69
C ILE A 44 -2.83 12.16 6.84
N ALA A 45 -2.98 12.02 5.53
CA ALA A 45 -1.95 12.11 4.52
C ALA A 45 -2.59 12.28 3.13
N SER A 46 -1.77 12.57 2.13
CA SER A 46 -2.22 12.78 0.75
C SER A 46 -1.48 11.83 -0.20
N VAL A 47 -2.13 11.46 -1.29
CA VAL A 47 -1.59 10.58 -2.32
C VAL A 47 -1.75 11.23 -3.69
N TYR A 48 -0.66 11.30 -4.47
CA TYR A 48 -0.71 11.71 -5.87
C TYR A 48 -1.40 10.64 -6.72
N GLN A 49 -2.39 11.03 -7.51
CA GLN A 49 -3.06 10.11 -8.42
C GLN A 49 -2.13 9.73 -9.58
N ALA A 50 -2.26 8.49 -10.04
CA ALA A 50 -1.63 8.06 -11.29
C ALA A 50 -2.33 8.70 -12.49
N SER A 51 -1.55 9.05 -13.51
CA SER A 51 -2.08 9.43 -14.83
C SER A 51 -2.52 8.19 -15.62
N GLU A 52 -3.25 8.39 -16.72
CA GLU A 52 -3.57 7.32 -17.67
C GLU A 52 -2.30 6.68 -18.24
N ASP A 53 -1.30 7.48 -18.56
CA ASP A 53 0.00 6.99 -19.03
C ASP A 53 0.74 6.15 -17.98
N ASP A 54 0.67 6.53 -16.70
CA ASP A 54 1.22 5.73 -15.60
C ASP A 54 0.50 4.39 -15.49
N TYR A 55 -0.82 4.40 -15.59
CA TYR A 55 -1.63 3.17 -15.56
C TYR A 55 -1.24 2.23 -16.70
N GLU A 56 -1.22 2.71 -17.94
CA GLU A 56 -0.85 1.90 -19.10
C GLU A 56 0.55 1.33 -18.99
N ARG A 57 1.53 2.12 -18.54
CA ARG A 57 2.89 1.66 -18.28
C ARG A 57 2.94 0.55 -17.23
N ILE A 58 2.18 0.70 -16.13
CA ILE A 58 2.12 -0.29 -15.04
C ILE A 58 1.51 -1.61 -15.54
N ILE A 59 0.45 -1.55 -16.37
CA ILE A 59 -0.17 -2.74 -16.96
C ILE A 59 0.82 -3.45 -17.89
N GLN A 60 1.55 -2.73 -18.74
CA GLN A 60 2.57 -3.30 -19.62
C GLN A 60 3.71 -3.96 -18.82
N ASP A 61 4.23 -3.31 -17.77
CA ASP A 61 5.24 -3.87 -16.89
C ASP A 61 4.72 -5.14 -16.17
N SER A 62 3.45 -5.15 -15.80
CA SER A 62 2.80 -6.30 -15.15
C SER A 62 2.66 -7.48 -16.11
N GLU A 63 2.34 -7.25 -17.38
CA GLU A 63 2.26 -8.29 -18.40
C GLU A 63 3.63 -8.93 -18.65
N ILE A 64 4.68 -8.11 -18.74
CA ILE A 64 6.06 -8.59 -18.88
C ILE A 64 6.44 -9.45 -17.66
N ALA A 65 6.18 -8.96 -16.45
CA ALA A 65 6.47 -9.66 -15.22
C ALA A 65 5.68 -10.99 -15.11
N PHE A 66 4.40 -11.01 -15.50
CA PHE A 66 3.57 -12.20 -15.54
C PHE A 66 4.17 -13.27 -16.45
N ASN A 67 4.61 -12.91 -17.66
CA ASN A 67 5.17 -13.83 -18.63
C ASN A 67 6.46 -14.52 -18.15
N GLU A 68 7.22 -13.88 -17.29
CA GLU A 68 8.38 -14.48 -16.63
C GLU A 68 8.00 -15.24 -15.36
N PHE A 69 7.19 -14.64 -14.48
CA PHE A 69 6.83 -15.22 -13.19
C PHE A 69 6.03 -16.52 -13.31
N ARG A 70 5.18 -16.66 -14.34
CA ARG A 70 4.44 -17.90 -14.61
C ARG A 70 5.32 -19.12 -14.87
N LYS A 71 6.59 -18.91 -15.29
CA LYS A 71 7.58 -19.97 -15.55
C LYS A 71 8.26 -20.43 -14.25
N VAL A 72 8.19 -19.65 -13.19
CA VAL A 72 8.77 -19.99 -11.88
C VAL A 72 7.97 -21.13 -11.25
N PRO A 73 8.63 -22.19 -10.73
CA PRO A 73 7.95 -23.31 -10.08
C PRO A 73 7.02 -22.86 -8.94
N ALA A 74 5.85 -23.49 -8.83
CA ALA A 74 4.84 -23.10 -7.85
C ALA A 74 5.33 -23.05 -6.38
N PRO A 75 6.21 -23.97 -5.90
CA PRO A 75 6.76 -23.86 -4.55
C PRO A 75 7.58 -22.58 -4.32
N ILE A 76 8.33 -22.13 -5.32
CA ILE A 76 9.12 -20.89 -5.24
C ILE A 76 8.19 -19.67 -5.20
N ARG A 77 7.13 -19.65 -6.03
CA ARG A 77 6.11 -18.59 -5.96
C ARG A 77 5.41 -18.55 -4.60
N GLY A 78 5.09 -19.73 -4.05
CA GLY A 78 4.50 -19.84 -2.71
C GLY A 78 5.43 -19.32 -1.61
N GLN A 79 6.76 -19.51 -1.75
CA GLN A 79 7.72 -18.95 -0.81
C GLN A 79 7.70 -17.42 -0.82
N LEU A 80 7.60 -16.79 -1.99
CA LEU A 80 7.47 -15.34 -2.10
C LEU A 80 6.20 -14.81 -1.40
N VAL A 81 5.06 -15.49 -1.62
CA VAL A 81 3.80 -15.13 -0.94
C VAL A 81 3.94 -15.26 0.58
N ARG A 82 4.61 -16.30 1.08
CA ARG A 82 4.90 -16.44 2.49
C ARG A 82 5.76 -15.30 3.04
N GLU A 83 6.78 -14.87 2.32
CA GLU A 83 7.63 -13.74 2.72
C GLU A 83 6.84 -12.43 2.79
N MET A 84 5.89 -12.21 1.88
CA MET A 84 4.94 -11.11 1.95
C MET A 84 4.08 -11.17 3.22
N GLY A 85 3.55 -12.35 3.57
CA GLY A 85 2.78 -12.56 4.79
C GLY A 85 3.60 -12.29 6.05
N GLU A 86 4.88 -12.71 6.09
CA GLU A 86 5.76 -12.42 7.23
C GLU A 86 6.08 -10.92 7.33
N ALA A 87 6.28 -10.21 6.22
CA ALA A 87 6.47 -8.77 6.22
C ALA A 87 5.23 -8.02 6.77
N LEU A 88 4.03 -8.43 6.38
CA LEU A 88 2.78 -7.92 6.92
C LEU A 88 2.65 -8.19 8.43
N ARG A 89 3.02 -9.39 8.86
CA ARG A 89 2.99 -9.78 10.29
C ARG A 89 3.88 -8.89 11.14
N LEU A 90 5.07 -8.55 10.67
CA LEU A 90 6.00 -7.65 11.35
C LEU A 90 5.44 -6.22 11.50
N LYS A 91 4.58 -5.80 10.59
CA LYS A 91 3.96 -4.47 10.59
C LYS A 91 2.48 -4.47 10.99
N LYS A 92 1.98 -5.60 11.53
CA LYS A 92 0.54 -5.77 11.82
C LYS A 92 0.00 -4.67 12.74
N ASP A 93 0.68 -4.37 13.82
CA ASP A 93 0.21 -3.37 14.79
C ASP A 93 0.09 -1.96 14.20
N PRO A 94 1.13 -1.37 13.58
CA PRO A 94 1.00 -0.05 12.97
C PRO A 94 0.04 -0.03 11.78
N LEU A 95 -0.03 -1.09 10.96
CA LEU A 95 -1.00 -1.19 9.86
C LEU A 95 -2.44 -1.24 10.38
N GLY A 96 -2.73 -2.07 11.38
CA GLY A 96 -4.06 -2.15 12.01
C GLY A 96 -4.46 -0.83 12.66
N SER A 97 -3.50 -0.12 13.25
CA SER A 97 -3.74 1.23 13.79
C SER A 97 -4.06 2.25 12.70
N LEU A 98 -3.41 2.16 11.54
CA LEU A 98 -3.71 3.01 10.39
C LEU A 98 -5.11 2.73 9.84
N VAL A 99 -5.50 1.45 9.70
CA VAL A 99 -6.86 1.07 9.28
C VAL A 99 -7.90 1.66 10.24
N SER A 100 -7.67 1.53 11.55
CA SER A 100 -8.55 2.11 12.56
C SER A 100 -8.67 3.64 12.45
N LEU A 101 -7.56 4.31 12.21
CA LEU A 101 -7.50 5.76 12.06
C LEU A 101 -8.25 6.24 10.81
N GLU A 102 -8.05 5.57 9.68
CA GLU A 102 -8.59 5.95 8.37
C GLU A 102 -10.07 5.57 8.21
N MET A 103 -10.47 4.43 8.74
CA MET A 103 -11.83 3.91 8.58
C MET A 103 -12.74 4.15 9.79
N GLY A 104 -12.21 4.69 10.88
CA GLY A 104 -12.99 4.89 12.12
C GLY A 104 -13.36 3.58 12.83
N LYS A 105 -12.64 2.49 12.57
CA LYS A 105 -12.85 1.18 13.22
C LYS A 105 -12.17 1.11 14.58
N ILE A 106 -12.63 0.21 15.44
CA ILE A 106 -11.91 -0.14 16.67
C ILE A 106 -10.59 -0.87 16.33
N LYS A 107 -9.62 -0.82 17.23
CA LYS A 107 -8.27 -1.39 16.99
C LYS A 107 -8.31 -2.87 16.64
N GLN A 108 -9.17 -3.66 17.30
CA GLN A 108 -9.31 -5.09 17.06
C GLN A 108 -9.78 -5.40 15.62
N GLU A 109 -10.67 -4.59 15.08
CA GLU A 109 -11.13 -4.74 13.68
C GLU A 109 -10.02 -4.32 12.71
N GLY A 110 -9.31 -3.21 12.97
CA GLY A 110 -8.16 -2.81 12.17
C GLY A 110 -7.07 -3.89 12.13
N ASP A 111 -6.76 -4.50 13.26
CA ASP A 111 -5.82 -5.64 13.33
C ASP A 111 -6.35 -6.89 12.62
N GLY A 112 -7.67 -7.10 12.64
CA GLY A 112 -8.36 -8.17 11.93
C GLY A 112 -8.21 -8.06 10.43
N GLU A 113 -8.38 -6.87 9.86
CA GLU A 113 -8.19 -6.61 8.42
C GLU A 113 -6.76 -6.97 7.97
N VAL A 114 -5.75 -6.59 8.77
CA VAL A 114 -4.35 -6.96 8.47
C VAL A 114 -4.14 -8.46 8.63
N GLN A 115 -4.79 -9.10 9.61
CA GLN A 115 -4.70 -10.54 9.79
C GLN A 115 -5.26 -11.33 8.59
N GLU A 116 -6.30 -10.83 7.94
CA GLU A 116 -6.87 -11.46 6.75
C GLU A 116 -5.93 -11.41 5.53
N MET A 117 -5.00 -10.45 5.49
CA MET A 117 -3.96 -10.37 4.45
C MET A 117 -2.81 -11.36 4.67
N ILE A 118 -2.64 -11.88 5.89
CA ILE A 118 -1.55 -12.79 6.29
C ILE A 118 -1.95 -14.25 6.08
#